data_8a14a7a427370c18284b52a70a894ab8
#
_entry.id   8a14a7a427370c18284b52a70a894ab8
#
_cell.length_a   1.000
_cell.length_b   1.000
_cell.length_c   1.000
_cell.angle_alpha   90.00
_cell.angle_beta   90.00
_cell.angle_gamma   90.00
#
_symmetry.space_group_name_H-M   'P 1'
#
loop_
_entity.id
_entity.type
_entity.pdbx_description
1 polymer ?
#
loop_
_entity_poly.entity_id
_entity_poly.type
_entity_poly.pdbx_seq_one_letter_code
_entity_poly.pdbx_strand_id
1 'polypeptide(L)'
;VRWCRLLAAHGIAADPERLELGPPGIGVVAPERRNATILHPGAASPARRWPADRWVAVARSEAERGRPVLVTAGPGEEGLAAAVVRAAGVAGGSGGTVNPAGPTDLLHLAALVAAAERVVCGDTGVAHLATAFGTPSVVLFGPTSPDRWGPPPGRTIHRALWAGREGDPHGAEPDPGLLRIGVDVVVDALAALPARGATAGRRPEALR
;
A
#
# COMPACT_ATOMS: atom_id res chain seq x y z
N VAL A 1 -5.36 -8.58 -18.39
CA VAL A 1 -5.66 -9.16 -19.72
C VAL A 1 -5.27 -10.63 -19.83
N ARG A 2 -4.05 -11.05 -19.37
CA ARG A 2 -3.58 -12.44 -19.49
C ARG A 2 -4.49 -13.44 -18.76
N TRP A 3 -4.85 -13.13 -17.51
CA TRP A 3 -5.73 -13.97 -16.68
C TRP A 3 -7.17 -14.02 -17.21
N CYS A 4 -7.67 -12.89 -17.73
CA CYS A 4 -9.00 -12.88 -18.36
C CYS A 4 -9.06 -13.76 -19.61
N ARG A 5 -7.97 -13.86 -20.40
CA ARG A 5 -7.88 -14.80 -21.52
C ARG A 5 -7.92 -16.25 -21.07
N LEU A 6 -7.24 -16.59 -19.97
CA LEU A 6 -7.30 -17.93 -19.38
C LEU A 6 -8.71 -18.26 -18.93
N LEU A 7 -9.37 -17.35 -18.20
CA LEU A 7 -10.76 -17.53 -17.77
C LEU A 7 -11.71 -17.71 -18.96
N ALA A 8 -11.55 -16.86 -19.99
CA ALA A 8 -12.36 -16.97 -21.21
C ALA A 8 -12.18 -18.32 -21.94
N ALA A 9 -10.94 -18.88 -21.97
CA ALA A 9 -10.68 -20.20 -22.54
C ALA A 9 -11.41 -21.33 -21.79
N HIS A 10 -11.82 -21.09 -20.55
CA HIS A 10 -12.63 -22.00 -19.74
C HIS A 10 -14.11 -21.59 -19.66
N GLY A 11 -14.59 -20.73 -20.55
CA GLY A 11 -15.98 -20.30 -20.60
C GLY A 11 -16.39 -19.33 -19.49
N ILE A 12 -15.43 -18.79 -18.73
CA ILE A 12 -15.68 -17.86 -17.63
C ILE A 12 -15.53 -16.42 -18.16
N ALA A 13 -16.63 -15.66 -18.18
CA ALA A 13 -16.59 -14.25 -18.55
C ALA A 13 -15.80 -13.44 -17.50
N ALA A 14 -14.83 -12.64 -17.95
CA ALA A 14 -14.04 -11.80 -17.09
C ALA A 14 -13.79 -10.44 -17.73
N ASP A 15 -14.01 -9.39 -16.96
CA ASP A 15 -13.75 -8.02 -17.35
C ASP A 15 -12.41 -7.56 -16.73
N PRO A 16 -11.40 -7.22 -17.53
CA PRO A 16 -10.11 -6.76 -17.02
C PRO A 16 -10.17 -5.40 -16.31
N GLU A 17 -11.22 -4.62 -16.52
CA GLU A 17 -11.42 -3.32 -15.86
C GLU A 17 -12.10 -3.46 -14.49
N ARG A 18 -12.71 -4.60 -14.21
CA ARG A 18 -13.40 -4.89 -12.96
C ARG A 18 -12.42 -5.44 -11.93
N LEU A 19 -11.79 -4.55 -11.18
CA LEU A 19 -10.75 -4.88 -10.19
C LEU A 19 -11.23 -4.79 -8.74
N GLU A 20 -12.45 -4.31 -8.52
CA GLU A 20 -12.99 -4.08 -7.19
C GLU A 20 -13.36 -5.40 -6.51
N LEU A 21 -12.95 -5.52 -5.25
CA LEU A 21 -13.40 -6.54 -4.32
C LEU A 21 -14.28 -5.91 -3.24
N GLY A 22 -15.31 -6.65 -2.82
CA GLY A 22 -16.04 -6.31 -1.61
C GLY A 22 -15.10 -6.43 -0.39
N PRO A 23 -15.36 -5.69 0.71
CA PRO A 23 -14.59 -5.85 1.93
C PRO A 23 -14.69 -7.31 2.41
N PRO A 24 -13.60 -7.90 2.92
CA PRO A 24 -13.63 -9.26 3.41
C PRO A 24 -14.62 -9.40 4.56
N GLY A 25 -15.47 -10.43 4.50
CA GLY A 25 -16.52 -10.70 5.49
C GLY A 25 -16.02 -11.25 6.83
N ILE A 26 -14.77 -10.95 7.19
CA ILE A 26 -14.17 -11.34 8.46
C ILE A 26 -14.14 -10.15 9.41
N GLY A 27 -14.42 -10.41 10.66
CA GLY A 27 -14.23 -9.57 11.85
C GLY A 27 -14.27 -8.06 11.66
N VAL A 28 -14.74 -7.36 12.64
CA VAL A 28 -14.72 -5.90 12.63
C VAL A 28 -13.29 -5.43 12.91
N VAL A 29 -12.68 -4.69 12.00
CA VAL A 29 -11.44 -3.95 12.30
C VAL A 29 -11.73 -3.02 13.47
N ALA A 30 -10.95 -3.14 14.53
CA ALA A 30 -11.12 -2.34 15.74
C ALA A 30 -11.11 -0.84 15.41
N PRO A 31 -11.97 -0.03 16.03
CA PRO A 31 -12.14 1.39 15.68
C PRO A 31 -10.84 2.18 15.63
N GLU A 32 -9.92 1.91 16.55
CA GLU A 32 -8.59 2.57 16.64
C GLU A 32 -7.65 2.22 15.48
N ARG A 33 -7.96 1.20 14.70
CA ARG A 33 -7.22 0.77 13.51
C ARG A 33 -7.83 1.26 12.21
N ARG A 34 -9.02 1.86 12.27
CA ARG A 34 -9.68 2.42 11.10
C ARG A 34 -9.08 3.77 10.77
N ASN A 35 -9.18 4.17 9.51
CA ASN A 35 -8.68 5.45 9.01
C ASN A 35 -7.19 5.69 9.31
N ALA A 36 -6.42 4.62 9.52
CA ALA A 36 -4.99 4.69 9.71
C ALA A 36 -4.26 4.82 8.37
N THR A 37 -3.05 5.36 8.41
CA THR A 37 -2.06 5.18 7.35
C THR A 37 -1.40 3.82 7.55
N ILE A 38 -1.55 2.90 6.59
CA ILE A 38 -0.82 1.63 6.60
C ILE A 38 0.53 1.82 5.94
N LEU A 39 1.60 1.40 6.63
CA LEU A 39 2.93 1.25 6.08
C LEU A 39 3.26 -0.25 5.98
N HIS A 40 3.65 -0.70 4.78
CA HIS A 40 4.09 -2.08 4.55
C HIS A 40 5.53 -2.07 4.03
N PRO A 41 6.53 -2.13 4.93
CA PRO A 41 7.94 -1.98 4.56
C PRO A 41 8.54 -3.24 3.93
N GLY A 42 7.86 -4.40 4.05
CA GLY A 42 8.31 -5.68 3.54
C GLY A 42 8.19 -5.85 2.04
N ALA A 43 8.98 -6.73 1.49
CA ALA A 43 8.87 -7.27 0.13
C ALA A 43 9.60 -8.60 0.04
N ALA A 44 9.20 -9.46 -0.89
CA ALA A 44 9.79 -10.81 -1.06
C ALA A 44 11.28 -10.79 -1.43
N SER A 45 11.79 -9.70 -2.01
CA SER A 45 13.19 -9.55 -2.40
C SER A 45 13.78 -8.28 -1.79
N PRO A 46 15.06 -8.32 -1.34
CA PRO A 46 15.77 -7.13 -0.88
C PRO A 46 15.77 -6.00 -1.91
N ALA A 47 15.88 -6.30 -3.22
CA ALA A 47 15.84 -5.30 -4.27
C ALA A 47 14.60 -4.42 -4.27
N ARG A 48 13.49 -4.89 -3.68
CA ARG A 48 12.22 -4.17 -3.56
C ARG A 48 11.97 -3.59 -2.17
N ARG A 49 12.96 -3.67 -1.26
CA ARG A 49 12.86 -3.14 0.10
C ARG A 49 13.45 -1.74 0.18
N TRP A 50 12.62 -0.78 0.47
CA TRP A 50 13.07 0.58 0.75
C TRP A 50 13.72 0.63 2.14
N PRO A 51 14.74 1.48 2.38
CA PRO A 51 15.46 1.52 3.64
C PRO A 51 14.55 1.76 4.87
N ALA A 52 14.84 1.05 5.98
CA ALA A 52 14.00 1.10 7.18
C ALA A 52 13.94 2.49 7.82
N ASP A 53 15.05 3.23 7.83
CA ASP A 53 15.13 4.60 8.33
C ASP A 53 14.19 5.56 7.59
N ARG A 54 13.97 5.35 6.30
CA ARG A 54 13.05 6.15 5.50
C ARG A 54 11.59 5.82 5.84
N TRP A 55 11.27 4.55 6.11
CA TRP A 55 9.96 4.16 6.63
C TRP A 55 9.68 4.79 7.99
N VAL A 56 10.69 4.86 8.86
CA VAL A 56 10.61 5.55 10.15
C VAL A 56 10.27 7.02 9.97
N ALA A 57 10.93 7.70 9.03
CA ALA A 57 10.69 9.11 8.75
C ALA A 57 9.26 9.36 8.22
N VAL A 58 8.75 8.51 7.33
CA VAL A 58 7.36 8.59 6.86
C VAL A 58 6.37 8.34 8.01
N ALA A 59 6.63 7.32 8.86
CA ALA A 59 5.78 7.03 10.01
C ALA A 59 5.67 8.23 10.97
N ARG A 60 6.80 8.86 11.28
CA ARG A 60 6.84 10.07 12.12
C ARG A 60 6.06 11.22 11.49
N SER A 61 6.28 11.47 10.21
CA SER A 61 5.60 12.54 9.48
C SER A 61 4.08 12.38 9.48
N GLU A 62 3.56 11.16 9.37
CA GLU A 62 2.12 10.90 9.46
C GLU A 62 1.61 11.05 10.89
N ALA A 63 2.35 10.53 11.88
CA ALA A 63 1.99 10.67 13.30
C ALA A 63 2.00 12.14 13.77
N GLU A 64 2.98 12.94 13.35
CA GLU A 64 3.05 14.38 13.62
C GLU A 64 1.85 15.16 13.05
N ARG A 65 1.24 14.64 12.00
CA ARG A 65 -0.01 15.17 11.42
C ARG A 65 -1.28 14.67 12.13
N GLY A 66 -1.14 13.98 13.27
CA GLY A 66 -2.26 13.45 14.05
C GLY A 66 -2.87 12.18 13.45
N ARG A 67 -2.24 11.52 12.49
CA ARG A 67 -2.76 10.31 11.85
C ARG A 67 -2.27 9.06 12.55
N PRO A 68 -3.16 8.11 12.88
CA PRO A 68 -2.71 6.81 13.35
C PRO A 68 -1.98 6.05 12.22
N VAL A 69 -0.87 5.43 12.57
CA VAL A 69 -0.05 4.64 11.65
C VAL A 69 -0.04 3.17 12.09
N LEU A 70 -0.30 2.27 11.17
CA LEU A 70 -0.18 0.83 11.36
C LEU A 70 0.94 0.29 10.46
N VAL A 71 1.93 -0.36 11.06
CA VAL A 71 3.00 -1.02 10.32
C VAL A 71 2.68 -2.50 10.20
N THR A 72 2.51 -2.96 8.96
CA THR A 72 2.19 -4.35 8.63
C THR A 72 3.43 -5.10 8.15
N ALA A 73 3.42 -6.42 8.27
CA ALA A 73 4.48 -7.30 7.84
C ALA A 73 3.91 -8.55 7.16
N GLY A 74 4.65 -9.09 6.21
CA GLY A 74 4.47 -10.46 5.74
C GLY A 74 5.18 -11.45 6.64
N PRO A 75 4.97 -12.78 6.44
CA PRO A 75 5.67 -13.82 7.18
C PRO A 75 7.19 -13.65 7.07
N GLY A 76 7.88 -13.64 8.22
CA GLY A 76 9.33 -13.44 8.30
C GLY A 76 9.81 -11.99 8.20
N GLU A 77 8.89 -11.01 8.14
CA GLU A 77 9.20 -9.59 8.09
C GLU A 77 8.83 -8.84 9.38
N GLU A 78 8.36 -9.55 10.39
CA GLU A 78 7.87 -9.01 11.66
C GLU A 78 8.96 -8.19 12.38
N GLY A 79 10.22 -8.64 12.27
CA GLY A 79 11.38 -7.96 12.82
C GLY A 79 11.60 -6.57 12.21
N LEU A 80 11.39 -6.44 10.88
CA LEU A 80 11.48 -5.17 10.17
C LEU A 80 10.36 -4.21 10.61
N ALA A 81 9.12 -4.67 10.65
CA ALA A 81 8.00 -3.86 11.11
C ALA A 81 8.19 -3.40 12.55
N ALA A 82 8.60 -4.29 13.45
CA ALA A 82 8.89 -3.96 14.84
C ALA A 82 10.04 -2.95 14.97
N ALA A 83 11.07 -3.03 14.14
CA ALA A 83 12.16 -2.07 14.11
C ALA A 83 11.69 -0.67 13.70
N VAL A 84 10.85 -0.58 12.66
CA VAL A 84 10.23 0.68 12.22
C VAL A 84 9.39 1.29 13.34
N VAL A 85 8.51 0.51 13.99
CA VAL A 85 7.66 0.98 15.09
C VAL A 85 8.50 1.49 16.26
N ARG A 86 9.50 0.71 16.72
CA ARG A 86 10.38 1.14 17.82
C ARG A 86 11.13 2.42 17.50
N ALA A 87 11.69 2.52 16.29
CA ALA A 87 12.47 3.68 15.89
C ALA A 87 11.60 4.91 15.63
N ALA A 88 10.39 4.73 15.13
CA ALA A 88 9.45 5.84 14.95
C ALA A 88 9.07 6.47 16.29
N GLY A 89 9.04 5.66 17.35
CA GLY A 89 8.69 6.11 18.69
C GLY A 89 7.18 6.32 18.86
N VAL A 90 6.75 6.49 20.10
CA VAL A 90 5.44 7.04 20.39
C VAL A 90 5.58 8.55 20.28
N ALA A 91 4.91 9.18 19.34
CA ALA A 91 4.83 10.64 19.31
C ALA A 91 4.13 11.07 20.61
N GLY A 92 4.92 11.47 21.58
CA GLY A 92 4.39 12.04 22.84
C GLY A 92 3.69 13.35 22.54
N GLY A 93 2.38 13.40 22.76
CA GLY A 93 1.57 14.61 22.54
C GLY A 93 0.24 14.29 21.87
N SER A 94 -0.41 15.32 21.35
CA SER A 94 -1.68 15.23 20.59
C SER A 94 -1.54 14.64 19.19
N GLY A 95 -0.40 14.05 18.86
CA GLY A 95 -0.10 13.42 17.56
C GLY A 95 -0.71 12.03 17.42
N GLY A 96 -0.65 11.50 16.20
CA GLY A 96 -1.05 10.13 15.89
C GLY A 96 -0.10 9.11 16.52
N THR A 97 -0.55 7.86 16.61
CA THR A 97 0.23 6.74 17.15
C THR A 97 0.84 5.89 16.05
N VAL A 98 2.04 5.35 16.29
CA VAL A 98 2.66 4.34 15.42
C VAL A 98 2.61 2.99 16.12
N ASN A 99 1.86 2.05 15.55
CA ASN A 99 1.64 0.74 16.16
C ASN A 99 1.94 -0.38 15.16
N PRO A 100 2.37 -1.56 15.66
CA PRO A 100 2.38 -2.75 14.82
C PRO A 100 0.94 -3.22 14.58
N ALA A 101 0.67 -3.69 13.37
CA ALA A 101 -0.62 -4.31 13.06
C ALA A 101 -0.82 -5.65 13.77
N GLY A 102 0.27 -6.24 14.29
CA GLY A 102 0.31 -7.58 14.87
C GLY A 102 0.35 -8.66 13.78
N PRO A 103 0.34 -9.93 14.18
CA PRO A 103 0.25 -11.04 13.24
C PRO A 103 -1.02 -10.93 12.39
N THR A 104 -0.86 -10.96 11.08
CA THR A 104 -1.99 -10.87 10.14
C THR A 104 -1.88 -11.99 9.11
N ASP A 105 -2.94 -12.75 8.92
CA ASP A 105 -3.12 -13.53 7.71
C ASP A 105 -3.59 -12.63 6.56
N LEU A 106 -3.74 -13.21 5.38
CA LEU A 106 -4.16 -12.47 4.20
C LEU A 106 -5.52 -11.79 4.35
N LEU A 107 -6.47 -12.44 5.02
CA LEU A 107 -7.82 -11.88 5.19
C LEU A 107 -7.82 -10.73 6.19
N HIS A 108 -7.09 -10.84 7.30
CA HIS A 108 -6.92 -9.75 8.26
C HIS A 108 -6.19 -8.56 7.63
N LEU A 109 -5.12 -8.81 6.86
CA LEU A 109 -4.42 -7.76 6.11
C LEU A 109 -5.36 -7.06 5.11
N ALA A 110 -6.16 -7.84 4.37
CA ALA A 110 -7.16 -7.31 3.46
C ALA A 110 -8.20 -6.43 4.18
N ALA A 111 -8.68 -6.85 5.37
CA ALA A 111 -9.60 -6.08 6.18
C ALA A 111 -8.97 -4.75 6.67
N LEU A 112 -7.70 -4.79 7.11
CA LEU A 112 -6.98 -3.59 7.50
C LEU A 112 -6.85 -2.60 6.33
N VAL A 113 -6.41 -3.09 5.15
CA VAL A 113 -6.30 -2.27 3.93
C VAL A 113 -7.67 -1.72 3.53
N ALA A 114 -8.71 -2.54 3.59
CA ALA A 114 -10.08 -2.12 3.31
C ALA A 114 -10.63 -1.09 4.30
N ALA A 115 -10.10 -0.96 5.50
CA ALA A 115 -10.51 0.00 6.52
C ALA A 115 -9.56 1.21 6.65
N ALA A 116 -8.40 1.19 5.99
CA ALA A 116 -7.39 2.24 6.07
C ALA A 116 -7.81 3.51 5.33
N GLU A 117 -7.30 4.66 5.77
CA GLU A 117 -7.42 5.93 5.04
C GLU A 117 -6.53 5.92 3.79
N ARG A 118 -5.29 5.40 3.94
CA ARG A 118 -4.29 5.31 2.88
C ARG A 118 -3.26 4.22 3.15
N VAL A 119 -2.52 3.84 2.12
CA VAL A 119 -1.48 2.82 2.18
C VAL A 119 -0.19 3.35 1.55
N VAL A 120 0.96 3.04 2.17
CA VAL A 120 2.27 3.14 1.54
C VAL A 120 2.91 1.75 1.55
N CYS A 121 3.35 1.29 0.40
CA CYS A 121 4.01 -0.01 0.27
C CYS A 121 4.99 -0.03 -0.92
N GLY A 122 5.83 -1.04 -0.99
CA GLY A 122 6.55 -1.36 -2.21
C GLY A 122 5.67 -2.05 -3.26
N ASP A 123 6.28 -2.48 -4.36
CA ASP A 123 5.67 -3.36 -5.38
C ASP A 123 5.41 -4.75 -4.77
N THR A 124 4.26 -4.90 -4.10
CA THR A 124 3.85 -6.08 -3.34
C THR A 124 2.35 -6.34 -3.47
N GLY A 125 1.88 -7.49 -2.96
CA GLY A 125 0.45 -7.83 -2.93
C GLY A 125 -0.43 -6.79 -2.24
N VAL A 126 0.12 -6.01 -1.30
CA VAL A 126 -0.61 -4.95 -0.59
C VAL A 126 -1.04 -3.83 -1.53
N ALA A 127 -0.23 -3.49 -2.55
CA ALA A 127 -0.61 -2.52 -3.58
C ALA A 127 -1.85 -2.96 -4.36
N HIS A 128 -1.94 -4.26 -4.68
CA HIS A 128 -3.11 -4.82 -5.36
C HIS A 128 -4.35 -4.86 -4.45
N LEU A 129 -4.19 -5.13 -3.15
CA LEU A 129 -5.29 -5.01 -2.18
C LEU A 129 -5.79 -3.56 -2.09
N ALA A 130 -4.89 -2.58 -2.02
CA ALA A 130 -5.27 -1.17 -2.03
C ALA A 130 -6.08 -0.80 -3.29
N THR A 131 -5.65 -1.29 -4.47
CA THR A 131 -6.38 -1.11 -5.73
C THR A 131 -7.77 -1.76 -5.67
N ALA A 132 -7.84 -3.01 -5.17
CA ALA A 132 -9.09 -3.78 -5.13
C ALA A 132 -10.13 -3.19 -4.17
N PHE A 133 -9.70 -2.57 -3.07
CA PHE A 133 -10.59 -1.94 -2.09
C PHE A 133 -10.77 -0.43 -2.30
N GLY A 134 -10.19 0.13 -3.36
CA GLY A 134 -10.25 1.58 -3.61
C GLY A 134 -9.63 2.40 -2.49
N THR A 135 -8.62 1.86 -1.80
CA THR A 135 -7.89 2.56 -0.74
C THR A 135 -6.78 3.40 -1.37
N PRO A 136 -6.76 4.73 -1.16
CA PRO A 136 -5.71 5.59 -1.69
C PRO A 136 -4.32 5.06 -1.34
N SER A 137 -3.37 5.10 -2.28
CA SER A 137 -2.06 4.52 -2.03
C SER A 137 -0.91 5.24 -2.71
N VAL A 138 0.26 5.16 -2.07
CA VAL A 138 1.58 5.47 -2.64
C VAL A 138 2.35 4.15 -2.75
N VAL A 139 2.74 3.78 -3.96
CA VAL A 139 3.46 2.53 -4.23
C VAL A 139 4.86 2.85 -4.75
N LEU A 140 5.87 2.31 -4.06
CA LEU A 140 7.27 2.53 -4.38
C LEU A 140 7.76 1.42 -5.31
N PHE A 141 8.17 1.80 -6.52
CA PHE A 141 8.72 0.90 -7.51
C PHE A 141 10.24 1.04 -7.59
N GLY A 142 10.93 -0.07 -7.51
CA GLY A 142 12.37 -0.18 -7.70
C GLY A 142 12.72 -0.73 -9.07
N PRO A 143 13.14 -2.02 -9.13
CA PRO A 143 13.66 -2.65 -10.35
C PRO A 143 12.58 -2.95 -11.40
N THR A 144 11.30 -2.83 -11.06
CA THR A 144 10.19 -3.15 -11.97
C THR A 144 9.44 -1.88 -12.34
N SER A 145 9.12 -1.72 -13.63
CA SER A 145 8.28 -0.61 -14.09
C SER A 145 6.84 -0.74 -13.58
N PRO A 146 6.21 0.36 -13.12
CA PRO A 146 4.80 0.38 -12.76
C PRO A 146 3.86 0.01 -13.92
N ASP A 147 4.30 0.09 -15.17
CA ASP A 147 3.52 -0.35 -16.34
C ASP A 147 3.19 -1.85 -16.30
N ARG A 148 3.98 -2.64 -15.58
CA ARG A 148 3.78 -4.09 -15.45
C ARG A 148 2.85 -4.46 -14.30
N TRP A 149 3.02 -3.83 -13.15
CA TRP A 149 2.39 -4.23 -11.89
C TRP A 149 1.78 -3.06 -11.12
N GLY A 150 1.84 -1.86 -11.68
CA GLY A 150 1.28 -0.67 -11.05
C GLY A 150 -0.24 -0.64 -11.03
N PRO A 151 -0.81 0.30 -10.31
CA PRO A 151 -2.23 0.55 -10.34
C PRO A 151 -2.69 0.94 -11.74
N PRO A 152 -3.95 0.69 -12.10
CA PRO A 152 -4.49 1.01 -13.42
C PRO A 152 -4.28 2.48 -13.78
N PRO A 153 -3.88 2.79 -15.02
CA PRO A 153 -3.79 4.16 -15.50
C PRO A 153 -5.13 4.90 -15.29
N GLY A 154 -5.06 6.17 -14.89
CA GLY A 154 -6.25 6.99 -14.68
C GLY A 154 -6.90 6.87 -13.29
N ARG A 155 -6.55 5.91 -12.46
CA ARG A 155 -7.00 5.86 -11.05
C ARG A 155 -6.15 6.81 -10.20
N THR A 156 -6.56 8.06 -10.12
CA THR A 156 -5.81 9.15 -9.45
C THR A 156 -5.67 9.01 -7.94
N ILE A 157 -6.37 8.06 -7.33
CA ILE A 157 -6.22 7.71 -5.90
C ILE A 157 -4.95 6.92 -5.62
N HIS A 158 -4.25 6.47 -6.65
CA HIS A 158 -2.99 5.74 -6.51
C HIS A 158 -1.84 6.54 -7.12
N ARG A 159 -0.72 6.59 -6.42
CA ARG A 159 0.53 7.22 -6.87
C ARG A 159 1.61 6.17 -6.97
N ALA A 160 2.11 5.91 -8.17
CA ALA A 160 3.30 5.09 -8.39
C ALA A 160 4.53 6.00 -8.42
N LEU A 161 5.47 5.76 -7.52
CA LEU A 161 6.76 6.47 -7.49
C LEU A 161 7.83 5.54 -8.05
N TRP A 162 8.48 5.95 -9.12
CA TRP A 162 9.48 5.18 -9.84
C TRP A 162 10.56 6.09 -10.44
N ALA A 163 11.82 5.69 -10.32
CA ALA A 163 12.94 6.47 -10.83
C ALA A 163 13.23 6.26 -12.34
N GLY A 164 12.34 5.58 -13.07
CA GLY A 164 12.46 5.38 -14.52
C GLY A 164 13.52 4.37 -14.96
N ARG A 165 13.94 3.45 -14.07
CA ARG A 165 14.97 2.45 -14.35
C ARG A 165 14.52 1.05 -13.97
N GLU A 166 14.67 0.10 -14.88
CA GLU A 166 14.51 -1.32 -14.59
C GLU A 166 15.83 -1.94 -14.08
N GLY A 167 15.72 -2.95 -13.23
CA GLY A 167 16.83 -3.70 -12.63
C GLY A 167 16.47 -5.16 -12.38
N ASP A 168 17.23 -5.83 -11.55
CA ASP A 168 16.95 -7.20 -11.12
C ASP A 168 15.94 -7.23 -9.96
N PRO A 169 14.69 -7.72 -10.16
CA PRO A 169 13.69 -7.77 -9.12
C PRO A 169 14.00 -8.81 -8.02
N HIS A 170 15.02 -9.64 -8.21
CA HIS A 170 15.48 -10.67 -7.26
C HIS A 170 16.85 -10.35 -6.66
N GLY A 171 17.39 -9.16 -6.92
CA GLY A 171 18.69 -8.72 -6.40
C GLY A 171 18.78 -8.81 -4.88
N ALA A 172 19.99 -9.07 -4.39
CA ALA A 172 20.27 -9.23 -2.97
C ALA A 172 20.34 -7.89 -2.20
N GLU A 173 20.48 -6.77 -2.94
CA GLU A 173 20.58 -5.42 -2.37
C GLU A 173 19.43 -4.55 -2.86
N PRO A 174 19.05 -3.50 -2.10
CA PRO A 174 18.03 -2.55 -2.53
C PRO A 174 18.38 -1.92 -3.89
N ASP A 175 17.40 -1.89 -4.79
CA ASP A 175 17.59 -1.36 -6.14
C ASP A 175 18.01 0.12 -6.12
N PRO A 176 19.03 0.53 -6.90
CA PRO A 176 19.46 1.93 -6.94
C PRO A 176 18.37 2.92 -7.36
N GLY A 177 17.41 2.48 -8.21
CA GLY A 177 16.25 3.30 -8.57
C GLY A 177 15.33 3.53 -7.38
N LEU A 178 15.07 2.48 -6.60
CA LEU A 178 14.28 2.58 -5.38
C LEU A 178 14.96 3.51 -4.34
N LEU A 179 16.28 3.45 -4.23
CA LEU A 179 17.05 4.32 -3.34
C LEU A 179 17.00 5.81 -3.73
N ARG A 180 16.67 6.14 -4.98
CA ARG A 180 16.49 7.54 -5.44
C ARG A 180 15.15 8.15 -4.99
N ILE A 181 14.20 7.36 -4.54
CA ILE A 181 12.93 7.86 -4.02
C ILE A 181 13.20 8.41 -2.60
N GLY A 182 13.15 9.73 -2.44
CA GLY A 182 13.34 10.41 -1.16
C GLY A 182 12.11 10.33 -0.26
N VAL A 183 12.31 10.57 1.03
CA VAL A 183 11.21 10.63 2.02
C VAL A 183 10.25 11.77 1.71
N ASP A 184 10.78 12.92 1.35
CA ASP A 184 10.04 14.12 0.93
C ASP A 184 9.06 13.82 -0.20
N VAL A 185 9.52 13.12 -1.24
CA VAL A 185 8.69 12.72 -2.38
C VAL A 185 7.52 11.83 -1.94
N VAL A 186 7.78 10.90 -1.00
CA VAL A 186 6.73 10.01 -0.47
C VAL A 186 5.73 10.78 0.39
N VAL A 187 6.19 11.68 1.25
CA VAL A 187 5.36 12.52 2.11
C VAL A 187 4.49 13.47 1.29
N ASP A 188 5.04 14.08 0.25
CA ASP A 188 4.29 14.96 -0.66
C ASP A 188 3.25 14.17 -1.47
N ALA A 189 3.61 12.98 -1.95
CA ALA A 189 2.68 12.10 -2.63
C ALA A 189 1.51 11.68 -1.71
N LEU A 190 1.79 11.38 -0.43
CA LEU A 190 0.76 11.09 0.58
C LEU A 190 -0.16 12.30 0.84
N ALA A 191 0.42 13.49 0.95
CA ALA A 191 -0.35 14.73 1.16
C ALA A 191 -1.27 15.06 -0.03
N ALA A 192 -0.86 14.67 -1.23
CA ALA A 192 -1.61 14.89 -2.47
C ALA A 192 -2.67 13.81 -2.74
N LEU A 193 -2.75 12.73 -1.94
CA LEU A 193 -3.83 11.75 -2.08
C LEU A 193 -5.18 12.36 -1.69
N PRO A 194 -6.25 12.06 -2.44
CA PRO A 194 -7.59 12.45 -2.02
C PRO A 194 -7.98 11.73 -0.72
N ALA A 195 -8.85 12.35 0.07
CA ALA A 195 -9.47 11.66 1.19
C ALA A 195 -10.24 10.43 0.69
N ARG A 196 -10.23 9.36 1.49
CA ARG A 196 -10.97 8.16 1.15
C ARG A 196 -12.45 8.46 0.95
N GLY A 197 -13.03 7.97 -0.14
CA GLY A 197 -14.43 8.22 -0.49
C GLY A 197 -14.68 9.50 -1.29
N ALA A 198 -13.72 10.40 -1.42
CA ALA A 198 -13.90 11.63 -2.22
C ALA A 198 -14.14 11.37 -3.72
N THR A 199 -13.79 10.19 -4.22
CA THR A 199 -13.97 9.78 -5.63
C THR A 199 -15.14 8.81 -5.86
N ALA A 200 -15.89 8.44 -4.83
CA ALA A 200 -17.08 7.56 -4.96
C ALA A 200 -18.28 8.24 -5.64
N GLY A 201 -18.11 9.42 -6.25
CA GLY A 201 -19.15 10.25 -6.84
C GLY A 201 -19.50 9.99 -8.30
N ARG A 202 -19.24 8.80 -8.87
CA ARG A 202 -19.88 8.37 -10.13
C ARG A 202 -20.21 6.88 -10.06
N ARG A 203 -21.38 6.58 -9.53
CA ARG A 203 -22.08 5.37 -9.96
C ARG A 203 -22.40 5.55 -11.44
N PRO A 204 -22.02 4.62 -12.34
CA PRO A 204 -22.63 4.62 -13.65
C PRO A 204 -24.13 4.37 -13.44
N GLU A 205 -24.92 5.27 -13.99
CA GLU A 205 -26.36 5.12 -14.10
C GLU A 205 -26.66 3.79 -14.77
N ALA A 206 -27.42 2.94 -14.10
CA ALA A 206 -27.87 1.67 -14.66
C ALA A 206 -28.72 1.99 -15.89
N LEU A 207 -28.24 1.65 -17.07
CA LEU A 207 -29.08 1.57 -18.27
C LEU A 207 -30.21 0.59 -18.01
N ARG A 208 -31.43 1.10 -18.05
CA ARG A 208 -32.68 0.35 -18.05
C ARG A 208 -32.88 -0.39 -19.37
#